data_9cd3b7605e6d747b08ea2d492264b49b
#
_entry.id   9cd3b7605e6d747b08ea2d492264b49b
#
_cell.length_a   1.000
_cell.length_b   1.000
_cell.length_c   1.000
_cell.angle_alpha   90.00
_cell.angle_beta   90.00
_cell.angle_gamma   90.00
#
_symmetry.space_group_name_H-M   'P 1'
#
loop_
_entity.id
_entity.type
_entity.pdbx_description
1 polymer ?
#
loop_
_entity_poly.entity_id
_entity_poly.type
_entity_poly.pdbx_seq_one_letter_code
_entity_poly.pdbx_strand_id
1 'polypeptide(L)'
;LETLLGYQGFMKSKINELTEDAKEIWNSKQTYLALGNLLNAAAELKIDVTPMEGFDPAQVNEILGLDKLGLNASLMATIGYRHKEDATQHLKKVRKSNEELFITL
;
A
#
# COMPACT_ATOMS: atom_id res chain seq x y z
N LEU A 1 17.75 -20.30 18.74
CA LEU A 1 18.54 -19.17 18.22
C LEU A 1 19.15 -19.51 16.85
N GLU A 2 19.83 -20.67 16.71
CA GLU A 2 20.43 -21.10 15.43
C GLU A 2 19.43 -21.18 14.27
N THR A 3 18.23 -21.70 14.52
CA THR A 3 17.15 -21.77 13.52
C THR A 3 16.75 -20.40 13.01
N LEU A 4 16.67 -19.41 13.89
CA LEU A 4 16.34 -18.03 13.52
C LEU A 4 17.45 -17.37 12.73
N LEU A 5 18.71 -17.61 13.09
CA LEU A 5 19.88 -17.11 12.36
C LEU A 5 19.97 -17.74 10.95
N GLY A 6 19.69 -19.05 10.83
CA GLY A 6 19.62 -19.73 9.56
C GLY A 6 18.53 -19.15 8.65
N TYR A 7 17.33 -18.91 9.19
CA TYR A 7 16.24 -18.28 8.44
C TYR A 7 16.57 -16.84 8.02
N GLN A 8 17.18 -16.05 8.91
CA GLN A 8 17.67 -14.71 8.58
C GLN A 8 18.67 -14.71 7.42
N GLY A 9 19.64 -15.65 7.47
CA GLY A 9 20.62 -15.82 6.40
C GLY A 9 19.96 -16.15 5.05
N PHE A 10 19.01 -17.08 5.06
CA PHE A 10 18.22 -17.45 3.88
C PHE A 10 17.46 -16.24 3.31
N MET A 11 16.74 -15.48 4.15
CA MET A 11 15.97 -14.31 3.71
C MET A 11 16.88 -13.21 3.13
N LYS A 12 18.02 -12.94 3.78
CA LYS A 12 19.01 -11.98 3.25
C LYS A 12 19.54 -12.41 1.89
N SER A 13 19.88 -13.69 1.71
CA SER A 13 20.32 -14.22 0.41
C SER A 13 19.25 -13.97 -0.67
N LYS A 14 18.00 -14.33 -0.39
CA LYS A 14 16.89 -14.16 -1.33
C LYS A 14 16.67 -12.69 -1.72
N ILE A 15 16.75 -11.77 -0.76
CA ILE A 15 16.61 -10.33 -1.05
C ILE A 15 17.81 -9.83 -1.88
N ASN A 16 19.02 -10.29 -1.59
CA ASN A 16 20.21 -9.88 -2.32
C ASN A 16 20.26 -10.40 -3.78
N GLU A 17 19.55 -11.49 -4.08
CA GLU A 17 19.38 -12.02 -5.44
C GLU A 17 18.42 -11.19 -6.30
N LEU A 18 17.59 -10.31 -5.69
CA LEU A 18 16.66 -9.47 -6.41
C LEU A 18 17.38 -8.30 -7.11
N THR A 19 16.93 -7.95 -8.31
CA THR A 19 17.28 -6.67 -8.96
C THR A 19 16.70 -5.50 -8.16
N GLU A 20 17.20 -4.30 -8.38
CA GLU A 20 16.67 -3.11 -7.69
C GLU A 20 15.18 -2.91 -8.00
N ASP A 21 14.77 -3.05 -9.26
CA ASP A 21 13.35 -2.97 -9.66
C ASP A 21 12.49 -4.01 -8.92
N ALA A 22 13.00 -5.24 -8.77
CA ALA A 22 12.29 -6.29 -8.06
C ALA A 22 12.17 -6.00 -6.56
N LYS A 23 13.18 -5.34 -5.96
CA LYS A 23 13.14 -4.87 -4.57
C LYS A 23 12.11 -3.75 -4.40
N GLU A 24 12.07 -2.79 -5.34
CA GLU A 24 11.07 -1.73 -5.33
C GLU A 24 9.65 -2.29 -5.39
N ILE A 25 9.40 -3.21 -6.33
CA ILE A 25 8.10 -3.88 -6.44
C ILE A 25 7.75 -4.63 -5.16
N TRP A 26 8.70 -5.31 -4.54
CA TRP A 26 8.45 -6.02 -3.29
C TRP A 26 8.15 -5.08 -2.13
N ASN A 27 8.92 -4.00 -1.98
CA ASN A 27 8.68 -2.98 -0.97
C ASN A 27 7.32 -2.31 -1.16
N SER A 28 6.95 -1.97 -2.40
CA SER A 28 5.64 -1.44 -2.73
C SER A 28 4.51 -2.38 -2.26
N LYS A 29 4.61 -3.70 -2.52
CA LYS A 29 3.62 -4.67 -2.04
C LYS A 29 3.46 -4.66 -0.51
N GLN A 30 4.52 -4.39 0.26
CA GLN A 30 4.44 -4.28 1.72
C GLN A 30 3.63 -3.05 2.14
N THR A 31 3.75 -1.93 1.41
CA THR A 31 2.95 -0.73 1.69
C THR A 31 1.46 -0.97 1.43
N TYR A 32 1.09 -1.77 0.42
CA TYR A 32 -0.31 -2.16 0.19
C TYR A 32 -0.89 -3.05 1.28
N LEU A 33 -0.08 -3.94 1.88
CA LEU A 33 -0.51 -4.71 3.05
C LEU A 33 -0.80 -3.78 4.24
N ALA A 34 0.05 -2.79 4.48
CA ALA A 34 -0.15 -1.78 5.52
C ALA A 34 -1.40 -0.93 5.22
N LEU A 35 -1.60 -0.53 3.96
CA LEU A 35 -2.80 0.19 3.53
C LEU A 35 -4.07 -0.62 3.80
N GLY A 36 -4.09 -1.90 3.47
CA GLY A 36 -5.25 -2.77 3.74
C GLY A 36 -5.62 -2.81 5.22
N ASN A 37 -4.62 -2.89 6.10
CA ASN A 37 -4.83 -2.82 7.54
C ASN A 37 -5.36 -1.45 7.99
N LEU A 38 -4.81 -0.36 7.43
CA LEU A 38 -5.28 1.00 7.71
C LEU A 38 -6.75 1.18 7.33
N LEU A 39 -7.14 0.72 6.13
CA LEU A 39 -8.52 0.80 5.65
C LEU A 39 -9.49 0.07 6.58
N ASN A 40 -9.14 -1.14 7.02
CA ASN A 40 -9.96 -1.92 7.93
C ASN A 40 -10.07 -1.25 9.30
N ALA A 41 -8.95 -0.81 9.88
CA ALA A 41 -8.94 -0.14 11.18
C ALA A 41 -9.75 1.17 11.16
N ALA A 42 -9.61 1.97 10.10
CA ALA A 42 -10.37 3.20 9.93
C ALA A 42 -11.88 2.92 9.78
N ALA A 43 -12.26 1.88 9.03
CA ALA A 43 -13.65 1.49 8.87
C ALA A 43 -14.29 1.10 10.20
N GLU A 44 -13.60 0.34 11.06
CA GLU A 44 -14.05 0.00 12.42
C GLU A 44 -14.27 1.25 13.28
N LEU A 45 -13.42 2.25 13.10
CA LEU A 45 -13.53 3.54 13.82
C LEU A 45 -14.49 4.53 13.15
N LYS A 46 -15.14 4.15 12.04
CA LYS A 46 -16.02 5.02 11.23
C LYS A 46 -15.29 6.28 10.73
N ILE A 47 -14.04 6.14 10.38
CA ILE A 47 -13.20 7.16 9.76
C ILE A 47 -13.06 6.85 8.27
N ASP A 48 -13.20 7.84 7.42
CA ASP A 48 -13.02 7.68 6.00
C ASP A 48 -11.55 7.70 5.60
N VAL A 49 -11.19 6.86 4.61
CA VAL A 49 -9.85 6.82 4.03
C VAL A 49 -9.99 6.81 2.52
N THR A 50 -9.22 7.65 1.86
CA THR A 50 -9.12 7.67 0.38
C THR A 50 -7.71 7.29 -0.04
N PRO A 51 -7.48 6.04 -0.48
CA PRO A 51 -6.19 5.64 -1.04
C PRO A 51 -6.01 6.25 -2.43
N MET A 52 -4.79 6.67 -2.75
CA MET A 52 -4.46 7.36 -3.99
C MET A 52 -3.12 6.87 -4.54
N GLU A 53 -3.11 6.63 -5.85
CA GLU A 53 -1.90 6.36 -6.65
C GLU A 53 -1.73 7.39 -7.79
N GLY A 54 -2.78 8.20 -8.06
CA GLY A 54 -2.82 9.16 -9.15
C GLY A 54 -2.08 10.46 -8.84
N PHE A 55 -0.87 10.38 -8.34
CA PHE A 55 0.02 11.50 -8.07
C PHE A 55 1.35 11.32 -8.81
N ASP A 56 2.16 12.38 -8.90
CA ASP A 56 3.52 12.33 -9.40
C ASP A 56 4.48 11.98 -8.25
N PRO A 57 5.07 10.77 -8.23
CA PRO A 57 5.97 10.35 -7.15
C PRO A 57 7.20 11.26 -7.03
N ALA A 58 7.75 11.76 -8.15
CA ALA A 58 8.94 12.60 -8.12
C ALA A 58 8.66 13.94 -7.41
N GLN A 59 7.51 14.56 -7.69
CA GLN A 59 7.11 15.79 -7.02
C GLN A 59 6.85 15.55 -5.52
N VAL A 60 6.22 14.45 -5.16
CA VAL A 60 5.99 14.10 -3.74
C VAL A 60 7.31 13.84 -3.03
N ASN A 61 8.24 13.14 -3.66
CA ASN A 61 9.57 12.89 -3.12
C ASN A 61 10.33 14.21 -2.86
N GLU A 62 10.28 15.14 -3.81
CA GLU A 62 10.93 16.45 -3.67
C GLU A 62 10.31 17.24 -2.51
N ILE A 63 8.98 17.37 -2.46
CA ILE A 63 8.27 18.13 -1.42
C ILE A 63 8.56 17.58 -0.02
N LEU A 64 8.58 16.27 0.13
CA LEU A 64 8.80 15.59 1.41
C LEU A 64 10.28 15.30 1.70
N GLY A 65 11.17 15.54 0.74
CA GLY A 65 12.60 15.26 0.86
C GLY A 65 12.94 13.77 0.99
N LEU A 66 12.12 12.89 0.38
CA LEU A 66 12.25 11.44 0.49
C LEU A 66 13.54 10.92 -0.15
N ASP A 67 14.00 11.56 -1.21
CA ASP A 67 15.25 11.19 -1.89
C ASP A 67 16.46 11.20 -0.95
N LYS A 68 16.49 12.15 -0.01
CA LYS A 68 17.55 12.26 1.00
C LYS A 68 17.53 11.11 2.01
N LEU A 69 16.40 10.43 2.11
CA LEU A 69 16.19 9.28 3.00
C LEU A 69 16.31 7.95 2.28
N GLY A 70 16.54 7.96 0.96
CA GLY A 70 16.54 6.76 0.12
C GLY A 70 15.14 6.11 0.04
N LEU A 71 14.08 6.93 0.10
CA LEU A 71 12.69 6.50 0.04
C LEU A 71 12.03 7.00 -1.25
N ASN A 72 10.97 6.29 -1.66
CA ASN A 72 10.14 6.66 -2.79
C ASN A 72 8.66 6.54 -2.42
N ALA A 73 7.85 7.53 -2.81
CA ALA A 73 6.41 7.51 -2.59
C ALA A 73 5.76 6.45 -3.47
N SER A 74 5.11 5.46 -2.87
CA SER A 74 4.43 4.37 -3.58
C SER A 74 2.92 4.59 -3.62
N LEU A 75 2.34 5.06 -2.54
CA LEU A 75 0.92 5.37 -2.43
C LEU A 75 0.71 6.45 -1.36
N MET A 76 -0.42 7.11 -1.42
CA MET A 76 -0.88 8.04 -0.39
C MET A 76 -2.27 7.63 0.10
N ALA A 77 -2.60 8.01 1.32
CA ALA A 77 -3.94 7.87 1.85
C ALA A 77 -4.30 9.09 2.68
N THR A 78 -5.38 9.76 2.34
CA THR A 78 -5.97 10.78 3.20
C THR A 78 -6.92 10.10 4.19
N ILE A 79 -6.91 10.57 5.44
CA ILE A 79 -7.74 10.03 6.51
C ILE A 79 -8.49 11.16 7.21
N GLY A 80 -9.77 10.96 7.48
CA GLY A 80 -10.58 11.99 8.14
C GLY A 80 -12.07 11.68 8.06
N TYR A 81 -12.88 12.65 8.42
CA TYR A 81 -14.33 12.56 8.30
C TYR A 81 -14.79 13.26 7.02
N ARG A 82 -15.65 12.58 6.25
CA ARG A 82 -16.19 13.15 5.00
C ARG A 82 -16.98 14.40 5.26
N HIS A 83 -16.90 15.34 4.34
CA HIS A 83 -17.77 16.51 4.37
C HIS A 83 -19.20 16.11 4.00
N LYS A 84 -20.19 16.73 4.64
CA LYS A 84 -21.62 16.44 4.38
C LYS A 84 -22.07 16.69 2.94
N GLU A 85 -21.37 17.56 2.22
CA GLU A 85 -21.62 17.90 0.82
C GLU A 85 -20.75 17.08 -0.16
N ASP A 86 -20.05 16.08 0.30
CA ASP A 86 -19.32 15.17 -0.59
C ASP A 86 -20.30 14.36 -1.44
N ALA A 87 -20.41 14.73 -2.70
CA ALA A 87 -21.31 14.07 -3.65
C ALA A 87 -20.86 12.63 -3.97
N THR A 88 -19.57 12.33 -3.83
CA THR A 88 -19.01 11.01 -4.16
C THR A 88 -19.48 9.92 -3.20
N GLN A 89 -19.86 10.26 -1.98
CA GLN A 89 -20.38 9.33 -0.98
C GLN A 89 -21.64 8.57 -1.42
N HIS A 90 -22.41 9.17 -2.36
CA HIS A 90 -23.67 8.60 -2.86
C HIS A 90 -23.49 7.76 -4.13
N LEU A 91 -22.30 7.74 -4.70
CA LEU A 91 -22.01 6.97 -5.90
C LEU A 91 -21.97 5.47 -5.59
N LYS A 92 -22.54 4.68 -6.50
CA LYS A 92 -22.46 3.21 -6.39
C LYS A 92 -21.03 2.75 -6.58
N LYS A 93 -20.60 1.80 -5.77
CA LYS A 93 -19.33 1.12 -5.93
C LYS A 93 -19.34 0.27 -7.20
N VAL A 94 -18.35 0.46 -8.06
CA VAL A 94 -18.12 -0.42 -9.22
C VAL A 94 -17.18 -1.54 -8.77
N ARG A 95 -17.62 -2.78 -8.91
CA ARG A 95 -16.87 -3.99 -8.55
C ARG A 95 -17.14 -5.07 -9.58
N LYS A 96 -16.16 -5.91 -9.82
CA LYS A 96 -16.37 -7.16 -10.54
C LYS A 96 -17.33 -8.04 -9.75
N SER A 97 -18.09 -8.88 -10.45
CA SER A 97 -18.94 -9.88 -9.80
C SER A 97 -18.09 -10.96 -9.09
N ASN A 98 -18.68 -11.69 -8.17
CA ASN A 98 -17.98 -12.79 -7.51
C ASN A 98 -17.54 -13.86 -8.49
N GLU A 99 -18.34 -14.13 -9.53
CA GLU A 99 -18.08 -15.11 -10.59
C GLU A 99 -16.85 -14.72 -11.44
N GLU A 100 -16.61 -13.40 -11.59
CA GLU A 100 -15.42 -12.88 -12.29
C GLU A 100 -14.17 -12.85 -11.41
N LEU A 101 -14.34 -12.77 -10.08
CA LEU A 101 -13.24 -12.63 -9.14
C LEU A 101 -12.72 -13.95 -8.59
N PHE A 102 -13.62 -14.93 -8.42
CA PHE A 102 -13.31 -16.17 -7.72
C PHE A 102 -13.52 -17.37 -8.63
N ILE A 103 -12.54 -18.25 -8.66
CA ILE A 103 -12.63 -19.56 -9.31
C ILE A 103 -12.69 -20.60 -8.19
N THR A 104 -13.80 -21.34 -8.10
CA THR A 104 -13.92 -22.48 -7.20
C THR A 104 -13.38 -23.71 -7.90
N LEU A 105 -12.37 -24.35 -7.33
CA LEU A 105 -11.75 -25.60 -7.82
C LEU A 105 -12.39 -26.81 -7.18
#